data_81b35bebdcb0f6f157231aa2b0529032
#
_entry.id   81b35bebdcb0f6f157231aa2b0529032
#
_cell.length_a   1.000
_cell.length_b   1.000
_cell.length_c   1.000
_cell.angle_alpha   90.00
_cell.angle_beta   90.00
_cell.angle_gamma   90.00
#
_symmetry.space_group_name_H-M   'P 1'
#
loop_
_entity.id
_entity.type
_entity.pdbx_description
1 polymer ?
#
loop_
_entity_poly.entity_id
_entity_poly.type
_entity_poly.pdbx_seq_one_letter_code
_entity_poly.pdbx_strand_id
1 'polypeptide(L)'
;MNMRQKAIIYLIIIVGIALLTGCSDSGKTYKIGVSQCSEGRWREKVNQEMLAAQHLYEEDVEVAIARSYDDTQLQIRQIDSLANSGIDLLVVAPNESAPVAQAVARVRQKGIPVILFDRKTSTDDYTAFIGGNNVEAGKTVGDYVLGLREAGQRLYVLEITGSMKTSPAQERHKGFAEAMKGHEGVEYVCQEGDWTSDKAYRIAKEMIEKKLSADKRQTVGLSDLIVAFCHNDGMATGVYKAVVETKTEGQIKILGIDGMPGEGIEYVQFGHQVGSYVYPTHGEKIVRLALDILTGKPYERDNTLQGMMVTPGNCDLLALNAKELMQQNDDLITIQNKLENSLGLYKTQHKALIGSIVAIVLLVVAVLLIWRALVQTRKAVRKQQALNEEQTLFYTDASSRKLHDIFDKPDSDLPPPRSQDMIFAEQLNEAIRKHLSNANLKMDDLGDEMGLSRVQLYRKVKAATGQTPVELLRQMRLQRAYALLTSTNKTVQEIAYEVGFGTPGYFSKCFKQQYGKYPMDLRTE
;
A
#
# COMPACT_ATOMS: atom_id res chain seq x y z
N MET A 1 -23.64 -22.66 43.04
CA MET A 1 -23.59 -23.03 41.61
C MET A 1 -23.13 -24.48 41.51
N ASN A 2 -23.99 -25.36 41.00
CA ASN A 2 -23.74 -26.80 40.98
C ASN A 2 -22.62 -27.13 39.97
N MET A 3 -21.81 -28.19 40.21
CA MET A 3 -20.68 -28.57 39.34
C MET A 3 -21.03 -28.63 37.85
N ARG A 4 -22.23 -29.14 37.50
CA ARG A 4 -22.73 -29.15 36.11
C ARG A 4 -22.88 -27.79 35.47
N GLN A 5 -23.10 -26.76 36.25
CA GLN A 5 -23.30 -25.37 35.75
C GLN A 5 -21.98 -24.67 35.50
N LYS A 6 -20.97 -24.94 36.34
CA LYS A 6 -19.61 -24.49 36.09
C LYS A 6 -19.05 -25.12 34.78
N ALA A 7 -19.32 -26.41 34.59
CA ALA A 7 -18.89 -27.14 33.41
C ALA A 7 -19.51 -26.58 32.10
N ILE A 8 -20.80 -26.21 32.10
CA ILE A 8 -21.45 -25.60 30.92
C ILE A 8 -20.85 -24.21 30.60
N ILE A 9 -20.60 -23.38 31.62
CA ILE A 9 -19.97 -22.04 31.42
C ILE A 9 -18.54 -22.20 30.89
N TYR A 10 -17.78 -23.13 31.46
CA TYR A 10 -16.43 -23.43 30.96
C TYR A 10 -16.44 -23.96 29.53
N LEU A 11 -17.41 -24.82 29.19
CA LEU A 11 -17.56 -25.34 27.82
C LEU A 11 -17.90 -24.22 26.83
N ILE A 12 -18.79 -23.29 27.18
CA ILE A 12 -19.15 -22.14 26.35
C ILE A 12 -17.94 -21.21 26.18
N ILE A 13 -17.16 -20.98 27.24
CA ILE A 13 -15.94 -20.17 27.17
C ILE A 13 -14.88 -20.85 26.30
N ILE A 14 -14.68 -22.16 26.44
CA ILE A 14 -13.71 -22.93 25.64
C ILE A 14 -14.12 -22.95 24.15
N VAL A 15 -15.40 -23.16 23.85
CA VAL A 15 -15.93 -23.09 22.48
C VAL A 15 -15.83 -21.68 21.92
N GLY A 16 -16.08 -20.63 22.73
CA GLY A 16 -15.90 -19.24 22.34
C GLY A 16 -14.42 -18.90 22.05
N ILE A 17 -13.50 -19.38 22.85
CA ILE A 17 -12.05 -19.24 22.64
C ILE A 17 -11.61 -20.03 21.40
N ALA A 18 -12.09 -21.27 21.21
CA ALA A 18 -11.78 -22.08 20.04
C ALA A 18 -12.31 -21.47 18.72
N LEU A 19 -13.45 -20.78 18.76
CA LEU A 19 -13.98 -20.02 17.62
C LEU A 19 -13.20 -18.72 17.35
N LEU A 20 -12.57 -18.14 18.37
CA LEU A 20 -11.70 -16.96 18.25
C LEU A 20 -10.28 -17.32 17.81
N THR A 21 -9.81 -18.53 18.09
CA THR A 21 -8.52 -19.06 17.63
C THR A 21 -8.64 -19.83 16.30
N GLY A 22 -9.71 -19.56 15.54
CA GLY A 22 -9.85 -20.05 14.16
C GLY A 22 -8.58 -19.78 13.39
N CYS A 23 -7.90 -20.84 12.95
CA CYS A 23 -6.64 -20.93 12.26
C CYS A 23 -6.29 -19.67 11.45
N SER A 24 -5.38 -18.87 11.91
CA SER A 24 -4.45 -18.25 10.99
C SER A 24 -3.42 -19.34 10.67
N ASP A 25 -3.64 -20.06 9.60
CA ASP A 25 -2.57 -20.77 8.93
C ASP A 25 -1.65 -19.66 8.38
N SER A 26 -0.82 -19.11 9.25
CA SER A 26 0.26 -18.23 8.84
C SER A 26 1.34 -19.14 8.26
N GLY A 27 1.19 -19.45 6.97
CA GLY A 27 2.25 -20.04 6.20
C GLY A 27 3.56 -19.27 6.46
N LYS A 28 4.70 -19.92 6.30
CA LYS A 28 6.00 -19.24 6.46
C LYS A 28 6.09 -18.13 5.41
N THR A 29 6.26 -16.88 5.85
CA THR A 29 6.61 -15.76 4.97
C THR A 29 8.11 -15.80 4.68
N TYR A 30 8.49 -15.92 3.40
CA TYR A 30 9.86 -15.88 2.95
C TYR A 30 10.34 -14.44 2.76
N LYS A 31 11.44 -14.08 3.38
CA LYS A 31 12.02 -12.73 3.31
C LYS A 31 13.19 -12.69 2.33
N ILE A 32 13.04 -11.97 1.24
CA ILE A 32 14.04 -11.80 0.21
C ILE A 32 14.62 -10.39 0.31
N GLY A 33 15.91 -10.29 0.67
CA GLY A 33 16.63 -9.01 0.63
C GLY A 33 17.23 -8.80 -0.74
N VAL A 34 17.08 -7.60 -1.31
CA VAL A 34 17.65 -7.24 -2.61
C VAL A 34 18.63 -6.08 -2.44
N SER A 35 19.86 -6.25 -2.92
CA SER A 35 20.88 -5.21 -2.96
C SER A 35 21.07 -4.75 -4.41
N GLN A 36 20.49 -3.58 -4.75
CA GLN A 36 20.55 -2.96 -6.07
C GLN A 36 21.72 -2.00 -6.17
N CYS A 37 22.50 -2.10 -7.25
CA CYS A 37 23.75 -1.34 -7.40
C CYS A 37 23.55 0.13 -7.81
N SER A 38 22.62 0.42 -8.72
CA SER A 38 22.46 1.72 -9.37
C SER A 38 21.00 2.09 -9.58
N GLU A 39 20.77 3.25 -10.15
CA GLU A 39 19.45 3.70 -10.62
C GLU A 39 19.36 3.60 -12.15
N GLY A 40 18.22 4.00 -12.70
CA GLY A 40 17.91 3.99 -14.12
C GLY A 40 16.65 3.22 -14.43
N ARG A 41 16.07 3.46 -15.62
CA ARG A 41 14.78 2.87 -16.03
C ARG A 41 14.80 1.35 -16.03
N TRP A 42 15.89 0.76 -16.53
CA TRP A 42 16.05 -0.69 -16.53
C TRP A 42 16.03 -1.27 -15.11
N ARG A 43 16.75 -0.62 -14.18
CA ARG A 43 16.80 -1.03 -12.75
C ARG A 43 15.44 -0.88 -12.07
N GLU A 44 14.76 0.23 -12.32
CA GLU A 44 13.45 0.47 -11.74
C GLU A 44 12.42 -0.54 -12.23
N LYS A 45 12.45 -0.90 -13.53
CA LYS A 45 11.57 -1.95 -14.07
C LYS A 45 11.80 -3.30 -13.38
N VAL A 46 13.05 -3.74 -13.22
CA VAL A 46 13.37 -4.98 -12.50
C VAL A 46 12.88 -4.93 -11.05
N ASN A 47 13.06 -3.79 -10.36
CA ASN A 47 12.59 -3.60 -8.99
C ASN A 47 11.07 -3.72 -8.90
N GLN A 48 10.33 -3.09 -9.81
CA GLN A 48 8.87 -3.16 -9.87
C GLN A 48 8.38 -4.57 -10.16
N GLU A 49 9.02 -5.28 -11.08
CA GLU A 49 8.72 -6.68 -11.39
C GLU A 49 8.93 -7.60 -10.17
N MET A 50 10.02 -7.41 -9.41
CA MET A 50 10.25 -8.17 -8.17
C MET A 50 9.21 -7.86 -7.09
N LEU A 51 8.85 -6.58 -6.92
CA LEU A 51 7.83 -6.18 -5.95
C LEU A 51 6.44 -6.70 -6.33
N ALA A 52 6.08 -6.65 -7.62
CA ALA A 52 4.82 -7.21 -8.09
C ALA A 52 4.77 -8.73 -7.92
N ALA A 53 5.90 -9.42 -8.07
CA ALA A 53 6.01 -10.86 -7.95
C ALA A 53 5.70 -11.39 -6.54
N GLN A 54 5.75 -10.56 -5.49
CA GLN A 54 5.35 -10.96 -4.13
C GLN A 54 3.92 -11.52 -4.06
N HIS A 55 3.07 -11.14 -4.99
CA HIS A 55 1.65 -11.49 -5.02
C HIS A 55 1.30 -12.51 -6.12
N LEU A 56 2.30 -13.03 -6.85
CA LEU A 56 2.08 -13.96 -7.97
C LEU A 56 2.15 -15.43 -7.56
N TYR A 57 2.67 -15.73 -6.38
CA TYR A 57 2.94 -17.10 -5.94
C TYR A 57 2.04 -17.47 -4.75
N GLU A 58 1.88 -18.76 -4.51
CA GLU A 58 1.10 -19.30 -3.38
C GLU A 58 1.83 -19.08 -2.05
N GLU A 59 3.15 -19.00 -2.09
CA GLU A 59 4.00 -18.74 -0.93
C GLU A 59 3.93 -17.25 -0.55
N ASP A 60 3.82 -16.96 0.74
CA ASP A 60 3.93 -15.59 1.25
C ASP A 60 5.37 -15.10 1.11
N VAL A 61 5.59 -14.02 0.38
CA VAL A 61 6.90 -13.43 0.09
C VAL A 61 6.94 -11.96 0.47
N GLU A 62 8.01 -11.55 1.14
CA GLU A 62 8.34 -10.15 1.40
C GLU A 62 9.67 -9.79 0.70
N VAL A 63 9.65 -8.82 -0.20
CA VAL A 63 10.85 -8.33 -0.91
C VAL A 63 11.25 -6.97 -0.38
N ALA A 64 12.46 -6.86 0.17
CA ALA A 64 13.03 -5.61 0.67
C ALA A 64 14.21 -5.18 -0.20
N ILE A 65 14.11 -4.01 -0.85
CA ILE A 65 15.13 -3.51 -1.80
C ILE A 65 15.95 -2.38 -1.17
N ALA A 66 17.26 -2.58 -1.07
CA ALA A 66 18.24 -1.56 -0.71
C ALA A 66 18.97 -1.07 -1.97
N ARG A 67 19.06 0.25 -2.17
CA ARG A 67 19.68 0.90 -3.34
C ARG A 67 20.98 1.56 -2.94
N SER A 68 22.05 1.30 -3.64
CA SER A 68 23.40 1.84 -3.30
C SER A 68 23.84 3.04 -4.15
N TYR A 69 23.07 3.42 -5.18
CA TYR A 69 23.31 4.63 -5.97
C TYR A 69 24.74 4.74 -6.50
N ASP A 70 25.27 3.64 -7.06
CA ASP A 70 26.65 3.50 -7.56
C ASP A 70 27.75 3.63 -6.48
N ASP A 71 27.38 3.67 -5.19
CA ASP A 71 28.33 3.62 -4.07
C ASP A 71 28.60 2.18 -3.63
N THR A 72 29.76 1.64 -4.01
CA THR A 72 30.17 0.27 -3.67
C THR A 72 30.30 0.06 -2.16
N GLN A 73 30.78 1.06 -1.41
CA GLN A 73 30.92 0.95 0.05
C GLN A 73 29.55 0.97 0.74
N LEU A 74 28.63 1.77 0.26
CA LEU A 74 27.24 1.74 0.72
C LEU A 74 26.59 0.39 0.44
N GLN A 75 26.81 -0.19 -0.76
CA GLN A 75 26.31 -1.50 -1.12
C GLN A 75 26.80 -2.59 -0.17
N ILE A 76 28.09 -2.61 0.14
CA ILE A 76 28.67 -3.59 1.08
C ILE A 76 28.02 -3.47 2.45
N ARG A 77 27.84 -2.26 2.99
CA ARG A 77 27.15 -2.05 4.26
C ARG A 77 25.69 -2.51 4.23
N GLN A 78 24.99 -2.26 3.12
CA GLN A 78 23.61 -2.70 2.94
C GLN A 78 23.48 -4.22 2.85
N ILE A 79 24.40 -4.90 2.16
CA ILE A 79 24.47 -6.36 2.11
C ILE A 79 24.63 -6.95 3.52
N ASP A 80 25.58 -6.41 4.30
CA ASP A 80 25.80 -6.85 5.67
C ASP A 80 24.57 -6.56 6.57
N SER A 81 23.90 -5.43 6.38
CA SER A 81 22.67 -5.07 7.10
C SER A 81 21.51 -6.01 6.77
N LEU A 82 21.27 -6.28 5.47
CA LEU A 82 20.24 -7.21 5.03
C LEU A 82 20.49 -8.61 5.58
N ALA A 83 21.74 -9.09 5.55
CA ALA A 83 22.10 -10.40 6.11
C ALA A 83 21.87 -10.51 7.63
N ASN A 84 21.82 -9.38 8.35
CA ASN A 84 21.56 -9.32 9.80
C ASN A 84 20.08 -9.05 10.12
N SER A 85 19.24 -8.70 9.14
CA SER A 85 17.81 -8.39 9.35
C SER A 85 16.90 -9.63 9.36
N GLY A 86 17.47 -10.83 9.22
CA GLY A 86 16.70 -12.08 9.22
C GLY A 86 16.04 -12.41 7.89
N ILE A 87 16.68 -12.05 6.76
CA ILE A 87 16.28 -12.50 5.44
C ILE A 87 16.56 -14.00 5.26
N ASP A 88 15.73 -14.68 4.47
CA ASP A 88 15.93 -16.09 4.10
C ASP A 88 16.84 -16.25 2.89
N LEU A 89 16.90 -15.24 1.99
CA LEU A 89 17.74 -15.24 0.79
C LEU A 89 18.13 -13.80 0.42
N LEU A 90 19.32 -13.64 -0.11
CA LEU A 90 19.85 -12.38 -0.62
C LEU A 90 19.94 -12.41 -2.16
N VAL A 91 19.43 -11.35 -2.81
CA VAL A 91 19.59 -11.09 -4.25
C VAL A 91 20.52 -9.89 -4.42
N VAL A 92 21.56 -10.00 -5.24
CA VAL A 92 22.57 -8.93 -5.41
C VAL A 92 22.83 -8.64 -6.88
N ALA A 93 22.73 -7.36 -7.28
CA ALA A 93 23.39 -6.85 -8.49
C ALA A 93 24.69 -6.14 -8.05
N PRO A 94 25.88 -6.74 -8.23
CA PRO A 94 27.10 -6.14 -7.75
C PRO A 94 27.43 -4.81 -8.46
N ASN A 95 27.70 -3.75 -7.71
CA ASN A 95 28.18 -2.49 -8.30
C ASN A 95 29.56 -2.67 -8.93
N GLU A 96 30.51 -3.19 -8.16
CA GLU A 96 31.82 -3.62 -8.67
C GLU A 96 32.03 -5.11 -8.38
N SER A 97 32.53 -5.86 -9.35
CA SER A 97 32.63 -7.33 -9.25
C SER A 97 33.52 -7.81 -8.11
N ALA A 98 34.71 -7.21 -7.90
CA ALA A 98 35.67 -7.69 -6.93
C ALA A 98 35.37 -7.26 -5.47
N PRO A 99 35.05 -6.00 -5.15
CA PRO A 99 34.76 -5.60 -3.77
C PRO A 99 33.52 -6.28 -3.20
N VAL A 100 32.45 -6.42 -4.01
CA VAL A 100 31.19 -7.01 -3.59
C VAL A 100 31.32 -8.54 -3.39
N ALA A 101 32.24 -9.21 -4.08
CA ALA A 101 32.49 -10.64 -3.91
C ALA A 101 32.75 -11.01 -2.44
N GLN A 102 33.51 -10.21 -1.71
CA GLN A 102 33.83 -10.45 -0.29
C GLN A 102 32.58 -10.34 0.61
N ALA A 103 31.69 -9.38 0.32
CA ALA A 103 30.45 -9.23 1.07
C ALA A 103 29.50 -10.42 0.79
N VAL A 104 29.40 -10.87 -0.45
CA VAL A 104 28.64 -12.06 -0.84
C VAL A 104 29.17 -13.31 -0.11
N ALA A 105 30.49 -13.50 -0.08
CA ALA A 105 31.12 -14.63 0.62
C ALA A 105 30.76 -14.64 2.13
N ARG A 106 30.76 -13.47 2.80
CA ARG A 106 30.36 -13.39 4.22
C ARG A 106 28.89 -13.80 4.44
N VAL A 107 27.99 -13.43 3.53
CA VAL A 107 26.57 -13.81 3.59
C VAL A 107 26.41 -15.32 3.39
N ARG A 108 27.14 -15.89 2.43
CA ARG A 108 27.18 -17.34 2.18
C ARG A 108 27.68 -18.11 3.40
N GLN A 109 28.71 -17.61 4.09
CA GLN A 109 29.23 -18.22 5.33
C GLN A 109 28.20 -18.25 6.46
N LYS A 110 27.22 -17.34 6.47
CA LYS A 110 26.09 -17.38 7.41
C LYS A 110 25.02 -18.41 7.03
N GLY A 111 25.18 -19.14 5.92
CA GLY A 111 24.22 -20.11 5.43
C GLY A 111 23.05 -19.49 4.62
N ILE A 112 23.09 -18.20 4.36
CA ILE A 112 22.06 -17.51 3.56
C ILE A 112 22.37 -17.73 2.07
N PRO A 113 21.45 -18.30 1.28
CA PRO A 113 21.63 -18.43 -0.16
C PRO A 113 21.69 -17.05 -0.84
N VAL A 114 22.52 -16.93 -1.87
CA VAL A 114 22.69 -15.69 -2.63
C VAL A 114 22.43 -15.92 -4.12
N ILE A 115 21.54 -15.14 -4.69
CA ILE A 115 21.35 -15.03 -6.14
C ILE A 115 22.05 -13.76 -6.62
N LEU A 116 22.94 -13.90 -7.59
CA LEU A 116 23.41 -12.76 -8.37
C LEU A 116 22.48 -12.52 -9.54
N PHE A 117 22.13 -11.26 -9.81
CA PHE A 117 21.35 -10.93 -10.99
C PHE A 117 22.01 -9.84 -11.83
N ASP A 118 21.82 -9.93 -13.17
CA ASP A 118 22.40 -9.03 -14.16
C ASP A 118 23.92 -8.99 -14.17
N ARG A 119 24.55 -8.78 -13.00
CA ARG A 119 26.00 -8.65 -12.81
C ARG A 119 26.56 -9.80 -12.00
N LYS A 120 27.79 -10.21 -12.31
CA LYS A 120 28.52 -11.26 -11.59
C LYS A 120 29.61 -10.67 -10.70
N THR A 121 29.89 -11.33 -9.61
CA THR A 121 31.09 -11.09 -8.79
C THR A 121 32.34 -11.66 -9.47
N SER A 122 33.52 -11.30 -8.96
CA SER A 122 34.80 -11.84 -9.43
C SER A 122 35.06 -13.30 -8.97
N THR A 123 34.17 -13.87 -8.17
CA THR A 123 34.23 -15.25 -7.66
C THR A 123 32.92 -15.96 -7.91
N ASP A 124 32.97 -17.31 -7.93
CA ASP A 124 31.79 -18.17 -8.11
C ASP A 124 31.12 -18.57 -6.79
N ASP A 125 31.37 -17.85 -5.69
CA ASP A 125 30.78 -18.13 -4.37
C ASP A 125 29.37 -17.52 -4.25
N TYR A 126 28.44 -18.03 -5.04
CA TYR A 126 27.01 -17.70 -5.02
C TYR A 126 26.16 -18.96 -5.24
N THR A 127 24.88 -18.90 -4.90
CA THR A 127 23.95 -20.03 -5.04
C THR A 127 23.48 -20.18 -6.50
N ALA A 128 23.02 -19.08 -7.10
CA ALA A 128 22.57 -19.06 -8.49
C ALA A 128 22.81 -17.67 -9.12
N PHE A 129 22.85 -17.64 -10.44
CA PHE A 129 22.88 -16.43 -11.26
C PHE A 129 21.66 -16.39 -12.16
N ILE A 130 21.11 -15.20 -12.38
CA ILE A 130 20.08 -14.95 -13.38
C ILE A 130 20.35 -13.62 -14.09
N GLY A 131 20.38 -13.62 -15.43
CA GLY A 131 20.62 -12.40 -16.20
C GLY A 131 20.75 -12.67 -17.69
N GLY A 132 20.85 -11.63 -18.49
CA GLY A 132 21.11 -11.74 -19.93
C GLY A 132 22.51 -12.23 -20.24
N ASN A 133 22.69 -12.78 -21.43
CA ASN A 133 24.02 -13.13 -21.95
C ASN A 133 24.69 -11.88 -22.54
N ASN A 134 25.55 -11.23 -21.76
CA ASN A 134 26.22 -10.01 -22.17
C ASN A 134 27.25 -10.23 -23.29
N VAL A 135 27.89 -11.39 -23.34
CA VAL A 135 28.81 -11.72 -24.45
C VAL A 135 28.03 -11.83 -25.77
N GLU A 136 26.88 -12.52 -25.73
CA GLU A 136 25.98 -12.64 -26.88
C GLU A 136 25.40 -11.30 -27.31
N ALA A 137 25.00 -10.45 -26.33
CA ALA A 137 24.52 -9.09 -26.62
C ALA A 137 25.57 -8.26 -27.38
N GLY A 138 26.81 -8.24 -26.87
CA GLY A 138 27.91 -7.56 -27.55
C GLY A 138 28.19 -8.12 -28.95
N LYS A 139 28.22 -9.44 -29.08
CA LYS A 139 28.41 -10.11 -30.36
C LYS A 139 27.29 -9.81 -31.35
N THR A 140 26.04 -9.91 -30.93
CA THR A 140 24.85 -9.64 -31.77
C THR A 140 24.86 -8.20 -32.30
N VAL A 141 25.20 -7.22 -31.43
CA VAL A 141 25.37 -5.83 -31.88
C VAL A 141 26.52 -5.70 -32.85
N GLY A 142 27.65 -6.37 -32.61
CA GLY A 142 28.79 -6.38 -33.53
C GLY A 142 28.44 -6.96 -34.90
N ASP A 143 27.78 -8.13 -34.95
CA ASP A 143 27.30 -8.75 -36.18
C ASP A 143 26.31 -7.84 -36.93
N TYR A 144 25.42 -7.15 -36.21
CA TYR A 144 24.50 -6.17 -36.79
C TYR A 144 25.24 -4.97 -37.38
N VAL A 145 26.26 -4.42 -36.70
CA VAL A 145 27.12 -3.33 -37.21
C VAL A 145 27.83 -3.72 -38.49
N LEU A 146 28.39 -4.93 -38.55
CA LEU A 146 29.01 -5.46 -39.76
C LEU A 146 28.00 -5.59 -40.89
N GLY A 147 26.77 -5.97 -40.59
CA GLY A 147 25.67 -6.07 -41.57
C GLY A 147 25.19 -4.73 -42.13
N LEU A 148 25.47 -3.61 -41.45
CA LEU A 148 25.19 -2.25 -41.97
C LEU A 148 26.19 -1.80 -43.05
N ARG A 149 27.32 -2.48 -43.16
CA ARG A 149 28.44 -2.12 -44.06
C ARG A 149 28.17 -2.56 -45.47
N GLU A 150 28.33 -1.68 -46.43
CA GLU A 150 28.31 -2.00 -47.85
C GLU A 150 29.65 -2.62 -48.32
N ALA A 151 29.63 -3.33 -49.44
CA ALA A 151 30.83 -3.96 -49.99
C ALA A 151 31.89 -2.90 -50.35
N GLY A 152 33.09 -3.08 -49.80
CA GLY A 152 34.23 -2.15 -50.02
C GLY A 152 34.19 -0.88 -49.18
N GLN A 153 33.14 -0.66 -48.38
CA GLN A 153 33.02 0.48 -47.44
C GLN A 153 33.95 0.30 -46.24
N ARG A 154 34.67 1.32 -45.85
CA ARG A 154 35.44 1.33 -44.59
C ARG A 154 34.46 1.54 -43.44
N LEU A 155 34.72 0.91 -42.31
CA LEU A 155 33.93 1.01 -41.09
C LEU A 155 34.79 1.59 -39.96
N TYR A 156 34.37 2.72 -39.41
CA TYR A 156 34.92 3.28 -38.19
C TYR A 156 33.97 3.04 -37.05
N VAL A 157 34.41 2.35 -35.99
CA VAL A 157 33.60 2.04 -34.83
C VAL A 157 34.19 2.66 -33.57
N LEU A 158 33.39 3.44 -32.90
CA LEU A 158 33.62 3.90 -31.50
C LEU A 158 32.75 3.06 -30.57
N GLU A 159 33.37 2.17 -29.82
CA GLU A 159 32.70 1.51 -28.69
C GLU A 159 32.83 2.39 -27.45
N ILE A 160 31.68 2.67 -26.78
CA ILE A 160 31.64 3.37 -25.50
C ILE A 160 31.14 2.38 -24.45
N THR A 161 32.07 1.87 -23.64
CA THR A 161 31.76 0.80 -22.67
C THR A 161 31.13 1.40 -21.39
N GLY A 162 30.42 0.56 -20.64
CA GLY A 162 30.16 0.83 -19.23
C GLY A 162 31.44 0.79 -18.41
N SER A 163 31.31 0.86 -17.09
CA SER A 163 32.45 0.72 -16.18
C SER A 163 33.06 -0.67 -16.29
N MET A 164 34.34 -0.73 -16.65
CA MET A 164 35.10 -1.99 -16.82
C MET A 164 35.36 -2.73 -15.51
N LYS A 165 34.93 -2.17 -14.38
CA LYS A 165 34.90 -2.86 -13.08
C LYS A 165 33.67 -3.79 -12.93
N THR A 166 32.76 -3.79 -13.91
CA THR A 166 31.52 -4.55 -13.91
C THR A 166 31.53 -5.66 -14.95
N SER A 167 30.94 -6.81 -14.65
CA SER A 167 30.89 -7.95 -15.56
C SER A 167 30.14 -7.65 -16.87
N PRO A 168 28.99 -6.91 -16.90
CA PRO A 168 28.33 -6.62 -18.16
C PRO A 168 29.21 -5.81 -19.14
N ALA A 169 29.97 -4.82 -18.63
CA ALA A 169 30.85 -4.05 -19.50
C ALA A 169 31.96 -4.90 -20.10
N GLN A 170 32.59 -5.74 -19.29
CA GLN A 170 33.64 -6.68 -19.74
C GLN A 170 33.11 -7.69 -20.75
N GLU A 171 31.94 -8.26 -20.48
CA GLU A 171 31.32 -9.30 -21.32
C GLU A 171 30.78 -8.73 -22.64
N ARG A 172 30.12 -7.55 -22.64
CA ARG A 172 29.66 -6.84 -23.85
C ARG A 172 30.85 -6.47 -24.71
N HIS A 173 31.90 -5.89 -24.11
CA HIS A 173 33.14 -5.58 -24.81
C HIS A 173 33.77 -6.84 -25.45
N LYS A 174 33.89 -7.93 -24.70
CA LYS A 174 34.44 -9.19 -25.19
C LYS A 174 33.70 -9.67 -26.43
N GLY A 175 32.36 -9.74 -26.38
CA GLY A 175 31.54 -10.20 -27.50
C GLY A 175 31.64 -9.28 -28.70
N PHE A 176 31.59 -7.97 -28.48
CA PHE A 176 31.68 -6.98 -29.56
C PHE A 176 33.06 -6.96 -30.21
N ALA A 177 34.13 -6.94 -29.41
CA ALA A 177 35.52 -6.97 -29.93
C ALA A 177 35.83 -8.26 -30.71
N GLU A 178 35.26 -9.40 -30.27
CA GLU A 178 35.37 -10.66 -31.01
C GLU A 178 34.69 -10.58 -32.39
N ALA A 179 33.49 -9.96 -32.46
CA ALA A 179 32.78 -9.74 -33.71
C ALA A 179 33.56 -8.80 -34.64
N MET A 180 34.23 -7.78 -34.14
CA MET A 180 35.02 -6.85 -34.95
C MET A 180 36.35 -7.43 -35.46
N LYS A 181 36.82 -8.51 -34.85
CA LYS A 181 38.17 -9.08 -35.13
C LYS A 181 38.29 -9.68 -36.52
N GLY A 182 39.37 -9.33 -37.23
CA GLY A 182 39.75 -9.97 -38.52
C GLY A 182 39.02 -9.41 -39.74
N HIS A 183 38.18 -8.40 -39.58
CA HIS A 183 37.51 -7.76 -40.72
C HIS A 183 38.37 -6.64 -41.32
N GLU A 184 38.75 -6.79 -42.60
CA GLU A 184 39.50 -5.76 -43.33
C GLU A 184 38.69 -4.46 -43.45
N GLY A 185 39.38 -3.31 -43.34
CA GLY A 185 38.76 -1.98 -43.42
C GLY A 185 37.95 -1.57 -42.22
N VAL A 186 38.08 -2.27 -41.08
CA VAL A 186 37.48 -1.86 -39.77
C VAL A 186 38.53 -1.13 -38.93
N GLU A 187 38.25 0.11 -38.62
CA GLU A 187 38.99 0.90 -37.59
C GLU A 187 38.15 0.90 -36.30
N TYR A 188 38.66 0.28 -35.26
CA TYR A 188 37.93 0.07 -34.01
C TYR A 188 38.63 0.77 -32.84
N VAL A 189 37.89 1.60 -32.14
CA VAL A 189 38.34 2.35 -30.93
C VAL A 189 37.38 2.08 -29.81
N CYS A 190 37.90 1.80 -28.63
CA CYS A 190 37.12 1.53 -27.41
C CYS A 190 37.46 2.59 -26.34
N GLN A 191 36.43 3.19 -25.71
CA GLN A 191 36.56 4.14 -24.62
C GLN A 191 35.56 3.84 -23.50
N GLU A 192 35.95 4.06 -22.25
CA GLU A 192 35.09 3.84 -21.10
C GLU A 192 34.17 5.06 -20.84
N GLY A 193 32.87 4.85 -20.99
CA GLY A 193 31.81 5.83 -20.75
C GLY A 193 31.17 5.72 -19.36
N ASP A 194 31.55 4.71 -18.57
CA ASP A 194 31.18 4.55 -17.17
C ASP A 194 29.67 4.61 -16.89
N TRP A 195 28.88 4.05 -17.82
CA TRP A 195 27.41 4.01 -17.80
C TRP A 195 26.71 5.36 -17.88
N THR A 196 27.44 6.50 -18.03
CA THR A 196 26.86 7.84 -17.94
C THR A 196 26.70 8.52 -19.32
N SER A 197 25.53 9.14 -19.52
CA SER A 197 25.23 9.93 -20.71
C SER A 197 26.24 11.09 -20.92
N ASP A 198 26.63 11.76 -19.83
CA ASP A 198 27.54 12.94 -19.92
C ASP A 198 28.94 12.55 -20.32
N LYS A 199 29.46 11.38 -19.88
CA LYS A 199 30.79 10.92 -20.30
C LYS A 199 30.76 10.47 -21.74
N ALA A 200 29.70 9.73 -22.14
CA ALA A 200 29.50 9.33 -23.53
C ALA A 200 29.36 10.54 -24.47
N TYR A 201 28.63 11.58 -24.07
CA TYR A 201 28.54 12.84 -24.80
C TYR A 201 29.93 13.46 -25.04
N ARG A 202 30.76 13.57 -23.98
CA ARG A 202 32.13 14.16 -24.11
C ARG A 202 33.01 13.33 -25.05
N ILE A 203 33.00 12.01 -24.90
CA ILE A 203 33.74 11.07 -25.77
C ILE A 203 33.31 11.23 -27.22
N ALA A 204 32.00 11.24 -27.49
CA ALA A 204 31.48 11.39 -28.85
C ALA A 204 31.84 12.77 -29.44
N LYS A 205 31.69 13.85 -28.67
CA LYS A 205 32.02 15.19 -29.12
C LYS A 205 33.50 15.33 -29.49
N GLU A 206 34.39 14.79 -28.65
CA GLU A 206 35.83 14.77 -28.93
C GLU A 206 36.16 13.96 -30.21
N MET A 207 35.52 12.82 -30.40
CA MET A 207 35.68 12.01 -31.61
C MET A 207 35.19 12.76 -32.85
N ILE A 208 34.02 13.40 -32.79
CA ILE A 208 33.45 14.18 -33.90
C ILE A 208 34.39 15.33 -34.27
N GLU A 209 34.87 16.09 -33.30
CA GLU A 209 35.80 17.20 -33.52
C GLU A 209 37.12 16.75 -34.13
N LYS A 210 37.65 15.60 -33.73
CA LYS A 210 38.89 15.03 -34.27
C LYS A 210 38.74 14.41 -35.66
N LYS A 211 37.64 13.70 -35.93
CA LYS A 211 37.46 12.92 -37.16
C LYS A 211 36.64 13.63 -38.23
N LEU A 212 35.67 14.46 -37.86
CA LEU A 212 34.72 15.10 -38.76
C LEU A 212 34.92 16.62 -38.86
N SER A 213 36.00 17.22 -38.29
CA SER A 213 36.33 18.62 -38.48
C SER A 213 36.56 18.93 -39.98
N ALA A 214 36.21 20.14 -40.38
CA ALA A 214 36.23 20.58 -41.79
C ALA A 214 37.53 20.27 -42.53
N ASP A 215 38.69 20.36 -41.84
CA ASP A 215 40.00 20.05 -42.42
C ASP A 215 40.31 18.58 -42.60
N LYS A 216 39.57 17.68 -41.92
CA LYS A 216 39.77 16.24 -41.96
C LYS A 216 38.68 15.47 -42.75
N ARG A 217 37.61 16.13 -43.16
CA ARG A 217 36.56 15.55 -44.03
C ARG A 217 37.10 15.05 -45.37
N GLN A 218 38.26 15.60 -45.80
CA GLN A 218 38.93 15.10 -46.99
C GLN A 218 39.63 13.76 -46.80
N THR A 219 39.87 13.31 -45.56
CA THR A 219 40.52 12.02 -45.27
C THR A 219 39.52 10.91 -44.90
N VAL A 220 38.32 11.27 -44.44
CA VAL A 220 37.17 10.34 -44.27
C VAL A 220 36.43 10.38 -45.61
N GLY A 221 36.55 9.35 -46.42
CA GLY A 221 35.83 9.26 -47.69
C GLY A 221 34.34 9.39 -47.47
N LEU A 222 33.62 10.04 -48.39
CA LEU A 222 32.13 10.11 -48.35
C LEU A 222 31.44 8.75 -48.27
N SER A 223 32.19 7.66 -48.40
CA SER A 223 31.73 6.28 -48.35
C SER A 223 31.97 5.57 -47.02
N ASP A 224 32.61 6.22 -46.04
CA ASP A 224 32.89 5.55 -44.74
C ASP A 224 31.67 5.46 -43.87
N LEU A 225 31.43 4.29 -43.27
CA LEU A 225 30.41 4.09 -42.25
C LEU A 225 31.00 4.37 -40.88
N ILE A 226 30.40 5.34 -40.16
CA ILE A 226 30.80 5.69 -38.80
C ILE A 226 29.73 5.21 -37.84
N VAL A 227 30.14 4.41 -36.86
CA VAL A 227 29.24 3.80 -35.87
C VAL A 227 29.72 4.16 -34.47
N ALA A 228 28.79 4.56 -33.60
CA ALA A 228 28.98 4.64 -32.18
C ALA A 228 28.13 3.55 -31.49
N PHE A 229 28.78 2.59 -30.89
CA PHE A 229 28.13 1.56 -30.08
C PHE A 229 28.30 1.90 -28.60
N CYS A 230 27.17 2.02 -27.89
CA CYS A 230 27.12 2.31 -26.48
C CYS A 230 26.60 1.09 -25.70
N HIS A 231 27.22 0.79 -24.56
CA HIS A 231 26.81 -0.34 -23.73
C HIS A 231 25.45 -0.18 -23.06
N ASN A 232 24.83 1.00 -23.10
CA ASN A 232 23.42 1.20 -22.77
C ASN A 232 22.80 2.35 -23.57
N ASP A 233 21.46 2.44 -23.60
CA ASP A 233 20.71 3.47 -24.31
C ASP A 233 20.89 4.85 -23.68
N GLY A 234 21.14 4.93 -22.35
CA GLY A 234 21.46 6.18 -21.68
C GLY A 234 22.73 6.82 -22.20
N MET A 235 23.80 6.05 -22.45
CA MET A 235 25.02 6.56 -23.10
C MET A 235 24.78 6.90 -24.57
N ALA A 236 23.97 6.07 -25.29
CA ALA A 236 23.59 6.37 -26.67
C ALA A 236 22.85 7.72 -26.79
N THR A 237 22.03 8.08 -25.81
CA THR A 237 21.41 9.42 -25.70
C THR A 237 22.48 10.54 -25.59
N GLY A 238 23.56 10.29 -24.85
CA GLY A 238 24.69 11.23 -24.75
C GLY A 238 25.37 11.43 -26.10
N VAL A 239 25.61 10.34 -26.81
CA VAL A 239 26.18 10.41 -28.19
C VAL A 239 25.23 11.16 -29.12
N TYR A 240 23.94 10.90 -29.08
CA TYR A 240 22.96 11.59 -29.91
C TYR A 240 22.95 13.11 -29.65
N LYS A 241 23.04 13.55 -28.40
CA LYS A 241 23.18 14.97 -28.06
C LYS A 241 24.43 15.60 -28.72
N ALA A 242 25.57 14.90 -28.68
CA ALA A 242 26.78 15.39 -29.33
C ALA A 242 26.62 15.50 -30.86
N VAL A 243 25.97 14.53 -31.46
CA VAL A 243 25.68 14.48 -32.90
C VAL A 243 24.77 15.64 -33.34
N VAL A 244 23.71 15.94 -32.57
CA VAL A 244 22.79 17.05 -32.82
C VAL A 244 23.50 18.40 -32.65
N GLU A 245 24.26 18.57 -31.58
CA GLU A 245 24.99 19.84 -31.31
C GLU A 245 26.05 20.15 -32.40
N THR A 246 26.70 19.10 -32.89
CA THR A 246 27.73 19.23 -33.92
C THR A 246 27.18 19.21 -35.35
N LYS A 247 25.86 19.08 -35.52
CA LYS A 247 25.16 18.98 -36.82
C LYS A 247 25.73 17.86 -37.72
N THR A 248 25.94 16.70 -37.12
CA THR A 248 26.46 15.50 -37.80
C THR A 248 25.42 14.37 -37.87
N GLU A 249 24.12 14.71 -37.73
CA GLU A 249 23.01 13.78 -37.89
C GLU A 249 23.08 13.07 -39.25
N GLY A 250 22.82 11.77 -39.23
CA GLY A 250 22.91 10.93 -40.45
C GLY A 250 24.32 10.46 -40.82
N GLN A 251 25.39 11.15 -40.33
CA GLN A 251 26.77 10.72 -40.58
C GLN A 251 27.26 9.64 -39.62
N ILE A 252 26.67 9.60 -38.43
CA ILE A 252 27.01 8.65 -37.36
C ILE A 252 25.81 7.77 -37.05
N LYS A 253 25.97 6.45 -37.15
CA LYS A 253 24.99 5.48 -36.76
C LYS A 253 25.18 5.13 -35.29
N ILE A 254 24.14 5.26 -34.49
CA ILE A 254 24.22 5.06 -33.04
C ILE A 254 23.50 3.76 -32.68
N LEU A 255 24.11 2.94 -31.82
CA LEU A 255 23.52 1.74 -31.27
C LEU A 255 23.62 1.74 -29.75
N GLY A 256 22.64 1.14 -29.10
CA GLY A 256 22.57 0.98 -27.65
C GLY A 256 22.31 -0.47 -27.24
N ILE A 257 22.26 -0.65 -25.96
CA ILE A 257 21.72 -1.85 -25.27
C ILE A 257 20.79 -1.34 -24.18
N ASP A 258 19.81 -2.08 -23.81
CA ASP A 258 18.72 -2.11 -22.87
C ASP A 258 17.40 -2.28 -23.61
N GLY A 259 17.19 -1.60 -24.75
CA GLY A 259 15.98 -1.72 -25.57
C GLY A 259 14.72 -1.44 -24.77
N MET A 260 14.78 -0.47 -23.85
CA MET A 260 13.66 -0.19 -22.95
C MET A 260 12.56 0.60 -23.66
N PRO A 261 11.27 0.32 -23.34
CA PRO A 261 10.17 1.20 -23.74
C PRO A 261 10.36 2.61 -23.18
N GLY A 262 10.09 3.62 -24.01
CA GLY A 262 10.31 5.03 -23.67
C GLY A 262 11.77 5.48 -23.84
N GLU A 263 12.66 4.61 -24.32
CA GLU A 263 14.07 4.89 -24.62
C GLU A 263 14.50 4.17 -25.90
N GLY A 264 15.25 3.07 -25.79
CA GLY A 264 15.90 2.40 -26.90
C GLY A 264 14.96 2.01 -28.05
N ILE A 265 13.76 1.50 -27.75
CA ILE A 265 12.77 1.12 -28.78
C ILE A 265 12.34 2.37 -29.57
N GLU A 266 11.90 3.42 -28.88
CA GLU A 266 11.43 4.66 -29.50
C GLU A 266 12.58 5.44 -30.14
N TYR A 267 13.79 5.37 -29.61
CA TYR A 267 14.94 6.00 -30.26
C TYR A 267 15.28 5.36 -31.60
N VAL A 268 15.07 4.05 -31.75
CA VAL A 268 15.16 3.38 -33.06
C VAL A 268 13.99 3.80 -33.95
N GLN A 269 12.79 3.86 -33.42
CA GLN A 269 11.57 4.28 -34.15
C GLN A 269 11.69 5.72 -34.68
N PHE A 270 12.28 6.63 -33.89
CA PHE A 270 12.50 8.03 -34.30
C PHE A 270 13.77 8.24 -35.13
N GLY A 271 14.56 7.20 -35.38
CA GLY A 271 15.80 7.27 -36.13
C GLY A 271 16.98 7.92 -35.39
N HIS A 272 16.87 8.08 -34.06
CA HIS A 272 17.99 8.55 -33.21
C HIS A 272 19.06 7.47 -33.05
N GLN A 273 18.64 6.22 -33.05
CA GLN A 273 19.49 5.04 -33.09
C GLN A 273 19.14 4.18 -34.32
N VAL A 274 20.10 3.43 -34.83
CA VAL A 274 19.86 2.44 -35.91
C VAL A 274 19.60 1.03 -35.36
N GLY A 275 19.79 0.86 -34.06
CA GLY A 275 19.46 -0.37 -33.35
C GLY A 275 19.73 -0.24 -31.85
N SER A 276 19.02 -1.04 -31.07
CA SER A 276 19.28 -1.29 -29.66
C SER A 276 19.07 -2.76 -29.36
N TYR A 277 19.78 -3.31 -28.39
CA TYR A 277 19.57 -4.69 -27.98
C TYR A 277 18.68 -4.72 -26.75
N VAL A 278 17.51 -5.38 -26.83
CA VAL A 278 16.64 -5.59 -25.65
C VAL A 278 17.36 -6.49 -24.66
N TYR A 279 17.78 -5.90 -23.56
CA TYR A 279 18.38 -6.64 -22.45
C TYR A 279 17.30 -6.98 -21.42
N PRO A 280 17.06 -8.29 -21.16
CA PRO A 280 15.89 -8.72 -20.38
C PRO A 280 15.94 -8.30 -18.92
N THR A 281 14.79 -7.94 -18.35
CA THR A 281 14.62 -7.59 -16.93
C THR A 281 14.19 -8.79 -16.10
N HIS A 282 12.95 -9.26 -16.25
CA HIS A 282 12.39 -10.47 -15.65
C HIS A 282 12.54 -10.59 -14.12
N GLY A 283 12.20 -9.52 -13.37
CA GLY A 283 12.24 -9.53 -11.90
C GLY A 283 11.37 -10.61 -11.27
N GLU A 284 10.27 -11.01 -11.93
CA GLU A 284 9.40 -12.10 -11.51
C GLU A 284 10.12 -13.46 -11.51
N LYS A 285 11.04 -13.68 -12.46
CA LYS A 285 11.85 -14.91 -12.49
C LYS A 285 12.90 -14.94 -11.40
N ILE A 286 13.39 -13.78 -10.97
CA ILE A 286 14.33 -13.67 -9.83
C ILE A 286 13.62 -14.14 -8.54
N VAL A 287 12.41 -13.66 -8.30
CA VAL A 287 11.61 -14.07 -7.11
C VAL A 287 11.23 -15.55 -7.22
N ARG A 288 10.88 -16.04 -8.41
CA ARG A 288 10.60 -17.47 -8.62
C ARG A 288 11.82 -18.33 -8.29
N LEU A 289 12.98 -17.99 -8.82
CA LEU A 289 14.23 -18.70 -8.53
C LEU A 289 14.55 -18.68 -7.01
N ALA A 290 14.32 -17.56 -6.35
CA ALA A 290 14.49 -17.45 -4.90
C ALA A 290 13.57 -18.43 -4.15
N LEU A 291 12.29 -18.50 -4.54
CA LEU A 291 11.33 -19.44 -3.96
C LEU A 291 11.69 -20.90 -4.24
N ASP A 292 12.12 -21.23 -5.45
CA ASP A 292 12.54 -22.60 -5.77
C ASP A 292 13.74 -23.04 -4.91
N ILE A 293 14.69 -22.14 -4.67
CA ILE A 293 15.82 -22.39 -3.73
C ILE A 293 15.32 -22.56 -2.29
N LEU A 294 14.45 -21.68 -1.80
CA LEU A 294 13.98 -21.66 -0.42
C LEU A 294 13.03 -22.82 -0.09
N THR A 295 12.28 -23.30 -1.08
CA THR A 295 11.36 -24.44 -0.94
C THR A 295 11.99 -25.77 -1.30
N GLY A 296 13.27 -25.78 -1.72
CA GLY A 296 13.99 -27.00 -2.09
C GLY A 296 13.54 -27.61 -3.41
N LYS A 297 12.89 -26.83 -4.27
CA LYS A 297 12.54 -27.24 -5.65
C LYS A 297 13.80 -27.27 -6.52
N PRO A 298 13.84 -28.09 -7.58
CA PRO A 298 14.96 -28.09 -8.53
C PRO A 298 15.12 -26.70 -9.19
N TYR A 299 16.36 -26.23 -9.32
CA TYR A 299 16.69 -24.99 -10.03
C TYR A 299 18.01 -25.12 -10.77
N GLU A 300 18.16 -24.30 -11.83
CA GLU A 300 19.44 -24.18 -12.54
C GLU A 300 20.33 -23.15 -11.84
N ARG A 301 21.64 -23.42 -11.78
CA ARG A 301 22.60 -22.48 -11.18
C ARG A 301 22.78 -21.23 -12.02
N ASP A 302 22.85 -21.38 -13.34
CA ASP A 302 23.02 -20.28 -14.30
C ASP A 302 21.78 -20.15 -15.18
N ASN A 303 20.97 -19.12 -14.94
CA ASN A 303 19.71 -18.87 -15.63
C ASN A 303 19.92 -17.74 -16.64
N THR A 304 20.16 -18.11 -17.90
CA THR A 304 20.37 -17.14 -18.97
C THR A 304 19.03 -16.70 -19.58
N LEU A 305 18.80 -15.40 -19.57
CA LEU A 305 17.64 -14.76 -20.18
C LEU A 305 17.97 -14.34 -21.62
N GLN A 306 17.01 -14.53 -22.53
CA GLN A 306 17.19 -14.22 -23.94
C GLN A 306 16.86 -12.76 -24.23
N GLY A 307 17.69 -12.10 -25.03
CA GLY A 307 17.47 -10.78 -25.58
C GLY A 307 17.30 -10.79 -27.10
N MET A 308 17.08 -9.65 -27.71
CA MET A 308 16.93 -9.50 -29.15
C MET A 308 17.29 -8.11 -29.66
N MET A 309 17.66 -7.98 -30.93
CA MET A 309 17.86 -6.66 -31.56
C MET A 309 16.55 -5.97 -31.86
N VAL A 310 16.47 -4.71 -31.47
CA VAL A 310 15.52 -3.70 -31.99
C VAL A 310 16.16 -3.09 -33.21
N THR A 311 15.46 -3.10 -34.30
CA THR A 311 15.89 -2.53 -35.59
C THR A 311 14.77 -1.71 -36.20
N PRO A 312 14.99 -0.87 -37.19
CA PRO A 312 13.91 -0.17 -37.90
C PRO A 312 12.83 -1.08 -38.47
N GLY A 313 13.18 -2.37 -38.73
CA GLY A 313 12.23 -3.35 -39.26
C GLY A 313 11.26 -3.94 -38.23
N ASN A 314 11.54 -3.85 -36.92
CA ASN A 314 10.73 -4.43 -35.85
C ASN A 314 10.36 -3.48 -34.71
N CYS A 315 10.90 -2.27 -34.69
CA CYS A 315 10.69 -1.32 -33.58
C CYS A 315 9.21 -0.96 -33.38
N ASP A 316 8.43 -0.80 -34.44
CA ASP A 316 7.00 -0.45 -34.33
C ASP A 316 6.20 -1.57 -33.64
N LEU A 317 6.48 -2.82 -34.01
CA LEU A 317 5.83 -3.97 -33.38
C LEU A 317 6.24 -4.11 -31.91
N LEU A 318 7.52 -3.88 -31.60
CA LEU A 318 8.02 -3.94 -30.23
C LEU A 318 7.47 -2.80 -29.38
N ALA A 319 7.37 -1.59 -29.92
CA ALA A 319 6.75 -0.44 -29.24
C ALA A 319 5.27 -0.70 -28.93
N LEU A 320 4.52 -1.24 -29.90
CA LEU A 320 3.13 -1.61 -29.72
C LEU A 320 2.96 -2.67 -28.63
N ASN A 321 3.71 -3.76 -28.70
CA ASN A 321 3.66 -4.83 -27.71
C ASN A 321 4.06 -4.32 -26.31
N ALA A 322 5.08 -3.48 -26.22
CA ALA A 322 5.49 -2.89 -24.95
C ALA A 322 4.39 -2.02 -24.34
N LYS A 323 3.72 -1.21 -25.16
CA LYS A 323 2.59 -0.38 -24.73
C LYS A 323 1.41 -1.22 -24.24
N GLU A 324 1.05 -2.27 -24.97
CA GLU A 324 -0.02 -3.20 -24.56
C GLU A 324 0.31 -3.89 -23.24
N LEU A 325 1.55 -4.38 -23.07
CA LEU A 325 2.01 -5.01 -21.83
C LEU A 325 1.97 -4.04 -20.65
N MET A 326 2.39 -2.77 -20.85
CA MET A 326 2.29 -1.75 -19.82
C MET A 326 0.84 -1.51 -19.41
N GLN A 327 -0.07 -1.39 -20.38
CA GLN A 327 -1.49 -1.19 -20.10
C GLN A 327 -2.10 -2.39 -19.36
N GLN A 328 -1.80 -3.61 -19.79
CA GLN A 328 -2.23 -4.82 -19.08
C GLN A 328 -1.71 -4.87 -17.65
N ASN A 329 -0.46 -4.47 -17.43
CA ASN A 329 0.12 -4.43 -16.08
C ASN A 329 -0.58 -3.38 -15.19
N ASP A 330 -0.88 -2.19 -15.70
CA ASP A 330 -1.63 -1.16 -14.99
C ASP A 330 -3.06 -1.62 -14.65
N ASP A 331 -3.72 -2.31 -15.58
CA ASP A 331 -5.02 -2.92 -15.36
C ASP A 331 -4.97 -4.00 -14.28
N LEU A 332 -3.94 -4.86 -14.30
CA LEU A 332 -3.72 -5.88 -13.27
C LEU A 332 -3.49 -5.26 -11.88
N ILE A 333 -2.66 -4.23 -11.77
CA ILE A 333 -2.44 -3.48 -10.52
C ILE A 333 -3.76 -2.88 -10.02
N THR A 334 -4.56 -2.32 -10.92
CA THR A 334 -5.86 -1.76 -10.58
C THR A 334 -6.83 -2.82 -10.06
N ILE A 335 -6.87 -3.99 -10.71
CA ILE A 335 -7.71 -5.12 -10.29
C ILE A 335 -7.23 -5.65 -8.94
N GLN A 336 -5.92 -5.79 -8.75
CA GLN A 336 -5.32 -6.25 -7.49
C GLN A 336 -5.68 -5.31 -6.33
N ASN A 337 -5.52 -3.99 -6.51
CA ASN A 337 -5.91 -3.00 -5.51
C ASN A 337 -7.40 -3.07 -5.15
N LYS A 338 -8.28 -3.29 -6.15
CA LYS A 338 -9.71 -3.50 -5.91
C LYS A 338 -9.98 -4.78 -5.12
N LEU A 339 -9.28 -5.86 -5.44
CA LEU A 339 -9.39 -7.14 -4.75
C LEU A 339 -8.94 -7.03 -3.29
N GLU A 340 -7.79 -6.42 -3.03
CA GLU A 340 -7.29 -6.19 -1.67
C GLU A 340 -8.25 -5.35 -0.83
N ASN A 341 -8.78 -4.26 -1.41
CA ASN A 341 -9.79 -3.43 -0.75
C ASN A 341 -11.07 -4.24 -0.43
N SER A 342 -11.52 -5.07 -1.37
CA SER A 342 -12.70 -5.93 -1.18
C SER A 342 -12.45 -6.99 -0.11
N LEU A 343 -11.28 -7.62 -0.10
CA LEU A 343 -10.86 -8.58 0.94
C LEU A 343 -10.73 -7.90 2.31
N GLY A 344 -10.20 -6.68 2.36
CA GLY A 344 -10.12 -5.86 3.58
C GLY A 344 -11.52 -5.56 4.15
N LEU A 345 -12.45 -5.16 3.31
CA LEU A 345 -13.86 -4.95 3.68
C LEU A 345 -14.51 -6.25 4.16
N TYR A 346 -14.31 -7.36 3.43
CA TYR A 346 -14.84 -8.67 3.84
C TYR A 346 -14.29 -9.11 5.20
N LYS A 347 -12.97 -9.01 5.42
CA LYS A 347 -12.35 -9.31 6.72
C LYS A 347 -12.92 -8.45 7.85
N THR A 348 -13.17 -7.17 7.59
CA THR A 348 -13.76 -6.24 8.56
C THR A 348 -15.22 -6.60 8.87
N GLN A 349 -16.02 -6.89 7.83
CA GLN A 349 -17.42 -7.33 7.99
C GLN A 349 -17.50 -8.66 8.74
N HIS A 350 -16.61 -9.60 8.42
CA HIS A 350 -16.54 -10.89 9.10
C HIS A 350 -16.20 -10.75 10.59
N LYS A 351 -15.23 -9.88 10.94
CA LYS A 351 -14.92 -9.55 12.34
C LYS A 351 -16.10 -8.88 13.05
N ALA A 352 -16.80 -7.96 12.39
CA ALA A 352 -17.98 -7.31 12.93
C ALA A 352 -19.13 -8.31 13.15
N LEU A 353 -19.33 -9.24 12.21
CA LEU A 353 -20.33 -10.30 12.34
C LEU A 353 -20.03 -11.23 13.54
N ILE A 354 -18.78 -11.67 13.67
CA ILE A 354 -18.36 -12.48 14.83
C ILE A 354 -18.58 -11.70 16.13
N GLY A 355 -18.18 -10.44 16.18
CA GLY A 355 -18.40 -9.56 17.34
C GLY A 355 -19.88 -9.43 17.69
N SER A 356 -20.75 -9.28 16.69
CA SER A 356 -22.21 -9.22 16.87
C SER A 356 -22.78 -10.53 17.41
N ILE A 357 -22.33 -11.66 16.89
CA ILE A 357 -22.74 -12.99 17.38
C ILE A 357 -22.33 -13.17 18.86
N VAL A 358 -21.09 -12.81 19.20
CA VAL A 358 -20.60 -12.87 20.59
C VAL A 358 -21.44 -11.98 21.51
N ALA A 359 -21.75 -10.75 21.08
CA ALA A 359 -22.58 -9.82 21.84
C ALA A 359 -24.00 -10.38 22.08
N ILE A 360 -24.61 -10.99 21.05
CA ILE A 360 -25.93 -11.64 21.16
C ILE A 360 -25.88 -12.80 22.15
N VAL A 361 -24.85 -13.64 22.07
CA VAL A 361 -24.67 -14.77 23.00
C VAL A 361 -24.54 -14.27 24.45
N LEU A 362 -23.72 -13.24 24.66
CA LEU A 362 -23.55 -12.63 25.99
C LEU A 362 -24.87 -12.03 26.51
N LEU A 363 -25.64 -11.39 25.65
CA LEU A 363 -26.95 -10.83 26.01
C LEU A 363 -27.94 -11.94 26.40
N VAL A 364 -28.00 -13.04 25.64
CA VAL A 364 -28.83 -14.22 25.98
C VAL A 364 -28.41 -14.80 27.32
N VAL A 365 -27.11 -14.93 27.57
CA VAL A 365 -26.60 -15.41 28.87
C VAL A 365 -27.00 -14.48 30.00
N ALA A 366 -26.86 -13.15 29.81
CA ALA A 366 -27.29 -12.16 30.80
C ALA A 366 -28.77 -12.23 31.10
N VAL A 367 -29.63 -12.34 30.07
CA VAL A 367 -31.09 -12.50 30.22
C VAL A 367 -31.42 -13.78 31.01
N LEU A 368 -30.75 -14.89 30.68
CA LEU A 368 -30.94 -16.14 31.41
C LEU A 368 -30.54 -16.06 32.89
N LEU A 369 -29.44 -15.36 33.17
CA LEU A 369 -28.99 -15.13 34.55
C LEU A 369 -29.96 -14.23 35.33
N ILE A 370 -30.45 -13.14 34.72
CA ILE A 370 -31.46 -12.25 35.31
C ILE A 370 -32.75 -13.03 35.56
N TRP A 371 -33.26 -13.78 34.57
CA TRP A 371 -34.45 -14.61 34.71
C TRP A 371 -34.30 -15.61 35.88
N ARG A 372 -33.14 -16.24 35.95
CA ARG A 372 -32.83 -17.19 37.02
C ARG A 372 -32.78 -16.50 38.39
N ALA A 373 -32.17 -15.31 38.51
CA ALA A 373 -32.17 -14.54 39.75
C ALA A 373 -33.60 -14.17 40.16
N LEU A 374 -34.45 -13.73 39.22
CA LEU A 374 -35.85 -13.42 39.45
C LEU A 374 -36.65 -14.65 39.93
N VAL A 375 -36.40 -15.82 39.35
CA VAL A 375 -37.03 -17.08 39.80
C VAL A 375 -36.58 -17.45 41.22
N GLN A 376 -35.30 -17.26 41.55
CA GLN A 376 -34.78 -17.50 42.90
C GLN A 376 -35.36 -16.54 43.92
N THR A 377 -35.43 -15.22 43.62
CA THR A 377 -36.03 -14.24 44.47
C THR A 377 -37.53 -14.50 44.71
N ARG A 378 -38.28 -14.85 43.64
CA ARG A 378 -39.70 -15.25 43.79
C ARG A 378 -39.87 -16.48 44.71
N LYS A 379 -38.97 -17.50 44.57
CA LYS A 379 -38.99 -18.64 45.47
C LYS A 379 -38.66 -18.28 46.92
N ALA A 380 -37.68 -17.39 47.12
CA ALA A 380 -37.31 -16.89 48.45
C ALA A 380 -38.45 -16.09 49.09
N VAL A 381 -39.10 -15.17 48.35
CA VAL A 381 -40.27 -14.40 48.82
C VAL A 381 -41.43 -15.33 49.17
N ARG A 382 -41.76 -16.33 48.32
CA ARG A 382 -42.80 -17.29 48.65
C ARG A 382 -42.49 -18.09 49.91
N LYS A 383 -41.20 -18.45 50.11
CA LYS A 383 -40.78 -19.15 51.33
C LYS A 383 -40.90 -18.27 52.56
N GLN A 384 -40.57 -16.97 52.42
CA GLN A 384 -40.70 -15.98 53.49
C GLN A 384 -42.19 -15.73 53.82
N GLN A 385 -43.06 -15.64 52.81
CA GLN A 385 -44.51 -15.51 52.98
C GLN A 385 -45.10 -16.70 53.72
N ALA A 386 -44.74 -17.94 53.31
CA ALA A 386 -45.17 -19.14 53.98
C ALA A 386 -44.71 -19.18 55.46
N LEU A 387 -43.47 -18.77 55.76
CA LEU A 387 -42.96 -18.65 57.11
C LEU A 387 -43.73 -17.58 57.91
N ASN A 388 -44.06 -16.44 57.31
CA ASN A 388 -44.85 -15.38 57.95
C ASN A 388 -46.29 -15.82 58.19
N GLU A 389 -46.90 -16.57 57.25
CA GLU A 389 -48.23 -17.17 57.44
C GLU A 389 -48.23 -18.19 58.59
N GLU A 390 -47.22 -19.03 58.67
CA GLU A 390 -47.04 -19.99 59.76
C GLU A 390 -46.84 -19.27 61.12
N GLN A 391 -46.05 -18.18 61.17
CA GLN A 391 -45.91 -17.33 62.35
C GLN A 391 -47.20 -16.59 62.69
N THR A 392 -47.97 -16.11 61.70
CA THR A 392 -49.25 -15.43 61.93
C THR A 392 -50.32 -16.41 62.45
N LEU A 393 -50.36 -17.63 61.96
CA LEU A 393 -51.19 -18.72 62.52
C LEU A 393 -50.80 -19.01 63.96
N PHE A 394 -49.53 -19.05 64.30
CA PHE A 394 -49.04 -19.25 65.68
C PHE A 394 -49.45 -18.08 66.63
N TYR A 395 -49.45 -16.83 66.11
CA TYR A 395 -49.87 -15.63 66.89
C TYR A 395 -51.40 -15.47 66.96
N THR A 396 -52.15 -15.92 65.93
CA THR A 396 -53.62 -15.87 65.94
C THR A 396 -54.22 -16.88 66.90
N ASP A 397 -53.60 -18.03 67.09
CA ASP A 397 -54.05 -19.03 68.09
C ASP A 397 -53.78 -18.62 69.55
N ALA A 398 -52.78 -17.73 69.74
CA ALA A 398 -52.44 -17.10 71.03
C ALA A 398 -53.25 -15.84 71.33
N SER A 399 -53.90 -15.18 70.34
CA SER A 399 -54.60 -13.91 70.51
C SER A 399 -56.11 -13.96 70.39
N SER A 400 -56.73 -15.14 70.26
CA SER A 400 -58.20 -15.33 70.12
C SER A 400 -59.00 -15.12 71.39
N ARG A 401 -58.38 -14.49 72.42
CA ARG A 401 -59.12 -14.08 73.64
C ARG A 401 -58.72 -12.66 74.10
N LYS A 402 -59.05 -11.68 73.32
CA LYS A 402 -59.36 -10.33 73.79
C LYS A 402 -59.39 -9.34 72.63
N LEU A 403 -60.54 -8.63 72.60
CA LEU A 403 -60.78 -7.32 71.94
C LEU A 403 -61.42 -7.39 70.55
N HIS A 404 -62.72 -7.62 70.65
CA HIS A 404 -63.74 -6.88 69.93
C HIS A 404 -63.60 -5.37 70.26
N ASP A 405 -63.93 -4.59 69.30
CA ASP A 405 -64.23 -3.15 69.33
C ASP A 405 -63.10 -2.18 68.90
N ILE A 406 -63.56 -1.44 67.94
CA ILE A 406 -63.26 -0.03 67.68
C ILE A 406 -62.64 0.20 66.28
N PHE A 407 -63.57 0.75 65.49
CA PHE A 407 -63.45 1.72 64.38
C PHE A 407 -63.25 1.23 62.90
N ASP A 408 -64.39 1.33 62.29
CA ASP A 408 -64.73 1.72 60.94
C ASP A 408 -64.06 3.03 60.49
N LYS A 409 -63.54 3.11 59.30
CA LYS A 409 -63.95 3.93 58.15
C LYS A 409 -62.81 4.27 57.18
N PRO A 410 -63.20 4.51 55.90
CA PRO A 410 -62.26 4.45 54.75
C PRO A 410 -61.87 5.87 54.29
N ASP A 411 -61.09 5.91 53.26
CA ASP A 411 -60.79 6.94 52.24
C ASP A 411 -59.36 7.38 52.19
N SER A 412 -58.68 7.17 51.08
CA SER A 412 -58.61 8.15 50.00
C SER A 412 -57.65 7.65 48.89
N ASP A 413 -58.15 7.68 47.68
CA ASP A 413 -57.40 7.74 46.45
C ASP A 413 -56.48 8.94 46.42
N LEU A 414 -55.14 8.66 46.33
CA LEU A 414 -54.15 9.66 45.89
C LEU A 414 -53.11 8.94 45.04
N PRO A 415 -52.83 9.42 43.81
CA PRO A 415 -51.79 8.85 42.98
C PRO A 415 -50.42 9.05 43.65
N PRO A 416 -49.46 8.15 43.38
CA PRO A 416 -48.14 8.23 43.97
C PRO A 416 -47.46 9.58 43.63
N PRO A 417 -46.67 10.18 44.56
CA PRO A 417 -46.03 11.48 44.32
C PRO A 417 -45.07 11.36 43.15
N ARG A 418 -45.27 12.25 42.13
CA ARG A 418 -44.32 12.42 41.03
C ARG A 418 -42.96 12.77 41.60
N SER A 419 -41.91 12.08 41.16
CA SER A 419 -40.55 12.37 41.62
C SER A 419 -40.19 13.84 41.26
N GLN A 420 -39.46 14.53 42.12
CA GLN A 420 -38.99 15.89 41.85
C GLN A 420 -38.22 16.03 40.54
N ASP A 421 -37.58 14.94 40.09
CA ASP A 421 -36.84 14.88 38.83
C ASP A 421 -37.76 14.87 37.60
N MET A 422 -38.95 14.26 37.68
CA MET A 422 -39.95 14.33 36.61
C MET A 422 -40.55 15.71 36.46
N ILE A 423 -40.86 16.38 37.55
CA ILE A 423 -41.37 17.76 37.55
C ILE A 423 -40.34 18.71 36.95
N PHE A 424 -39.07 18.55 37.34
CA PHE A 424 -37.96 19.34 36.80
C PHE A 424 -37.78 19.11 35.28
N ALA A 425 -37.85 17.87 34.80
CA ALA A 425 -37.70 17.54 33.40
C ALA A 425 -38.85 18.11 32.52
N GLU A 426 -40.09 18.09 33.04
CA GLU A 426 -41.26 18.71 32.39
C GLU A 426 -41.10 20.22 32.29
N GLN A 427 -40.73 20.90 33.38
CA GLN A 427 -40.49 22.34 33.43
C GLN A 427 -39.35 22.78 32.50
N LEU A 428 -38.24 22.02 32.48
CA LEU A 428 -37.10 22.27 31.58
C LEU A 428 -37.51 22.15 30.10
N ASN A 429 -38.28 21.14 29.77
CA ASN A 429 -38.72 20.90 28.40
C ASN A 429 -39.67 22.00 27.92
N GLU A 430 -40.56 22.47 28.78
CA GLU A 430 -41.48 23.59 28.53
C GLU A 430 -40.72 24.91 28.35
N ALA A 431 -39.79 25.24 29.23
CA ALA A 431 -38.96 26.44 29.15
C ALA A 431 -38.10 26.46 27.85
N ILE A 432 -37.47 25.33 27.49
CA ILE A 432 -36.71 25.24 26.25
C ILE A 432 -37.62 25.40 25.02
N ARG A 433 -38.80 24.78 25.00
CA ARG A 433 -39.73 24.85 23.86
C ARG A 433 -40.23 26.29 23.63
N LYS A 434 -40.50 27.05 24.66
CA LYS A 434 -40.93 28.44 24.60
C LYS A 434 -39.91 29.35 23.94
N HIS A 435 -38.61 29.07 24.14
CA HIS A 435 -37.52 29.88 23.62
C HIS A 435 -36.74 29.28 22.47
N LEU A 436 -37.26 28.22 21.85
CA LEU A 436 -36.56 27.44 20.83
C LEU A 436 -36.12 28.29 19.63
N SER A 437 -36.98 29.24 19.22
CA SER A 437 -36.75 30.12 18.06
C SER A 437 -35.87 31.36 18.40
N ASN A 438 -35.55 31.61 19.64
CA ASN A 438 -34.78 32.78 20.06
C ASN A 438 -33.26 32.52 19.84
N ALA A 439 -32.69 33.07 18.78
CA ALA A 439 -31.26 32.93 18.46
C ALA A 439 -30.33 33.54 19.51
N ASN A 440 -30.81 34.50 20.27
CA ASN A 440 -30.04 35.24 21.29
C ASN A 440 -30.29 34.76 22.73
N LEU A 441 -30.98 33.64 22.92
CA LEU A 441 -31.25 33.08 24.25
C LEU A 441 -29.95 32.84 25.02
N LYS A 442 -29.83 33.50 26.16
CA LYS A 442 -28.73 33.25 27.10
C LYS A 442 -29.15 32.18 28.11
N MET A 443 -28.21 31.41 28.59
CA MET A 443 -28.47 30.37 29.59
C MET A 443 -28.85 30.95 30.95
N ASP A 444 -28.51 32.21 31.20
CA ASP A 444 -28.93 32.94 32.37
C ASP A 444 -30.45 33.21 32.33
N ASP A 445 -31.01 33.61 31.16
CA ASP A 445 -32.44 33.86 30.97
C ASP A 445 -33.26 32.57 31.21
N LEU A 446 -32.73 31.41 30.75
CA LEU A 446 -33.37 30.11 30.96
C LEU A 446 -33.27 29.69 32.45
N GLY A 447 -32.18 30.04 33.13
CA GLY A 447 -32.00 29.81 34.56
C GLY A 447 -33.00 30.63 35.39
N ASP A 448 -33.16 31.92 35.08
CA ASP A 448 -34.08 32.85 35.78
C ASP A 448 -35.55 32.40 35.63
N GLU A 449 -35.95 31.93 34.43
CA GLU A 449 -37.30 31.39 34.19
C GLU A 449 -37.59 30.14 35.02
N MET A 450 -36.57 29.35 35.31
CA MET A 450 -36.67 28.13 36.12
C MET A 450 -36.40 28.38 37.62
N GLY A 451 -36.12 29.61 38.02
CA GLY A 451 -35.76 29.97 39.40
C GLY A 451 -34.40 29.36 39.84
N LEU A 452 -33.47 29.18 38.91
CA LEU A 452 -32.18 28.55 39.12
C LEU A 452 -31.04 29.48 38.69
N SER A 453 -29.96 29.53 39.47
CA SER A 453 -28.75 30.16 38.98
C SER A 453 -28.16 29.34 37.80
N ARG A 454 -27.38 29.99 36.91
CA ARG A 454 -26.72 29.34 35.78
C ARG A 454 -25.96 28.07 36.18
N VAL A 455 -25.24 28.10 37.30
CA VAL A 455 -24.47 26.96 37.81
C VAL A 455 -25.41 25.81 38.21
N GLN A 456 -26.52 26.15 38.87
CA GLN A 456 -27.51 25.16 39.28
C GLN A 456 -28.21 24.54 38.06
N LEU A 457 -28.57 25.37 37.08
CA LEU A 457 -29.15 24.90 35.80
C LEU A 457 -28.21 23.90 35.12
N TYR A 458 -26.93 24.26 34.92
CA TYR A 458 -25.95 23.37 34.29
C TYR A 458 -25.79 22.05 35.05
N ARG A 459 -25.70 22.09 36.37
CA ARG A 459 -25.55 20.89 37.20
C ARG A 459 -26.78 19.98 37.13
N LYS A 460 -27.99 20.56 37.29
CA LYS A 460 -29.25 19.79 37.27
C LYS A 460 -29.55 19.22 35.90
N VAL A 461 -29.37 19.97 34.81
CA VAL A 461 -29.59 19.48 33.45
C VAL A 461 -28.60 18.37 33.12
N LYS A 462 -27.31 18.53 33.47
CA LYS A 462 -26.31 17.49 33.22
C LYS A 462 -26.57 16.24 34.05
N ALA A 463 -27.06 16.35 35.27
CA ALA A 463 -27.44 15.20 36.08
C ALA A 463 -28.67 14.47 35.53
N ALA A 464 -29.67 15.20 35.01
CA ALA A 464 -30.92 14.64 34.51
C ALA A 464 -30.80 14.06 33.07
N THR A 465 -29.95 14.67 32.23
CA THR A 465 -29.90 14.36 30.78
C THR A 465 -28.53 13.85 30.26
N GLY A 466 -27.48 13.95 31.08
CA GLY A 466 -26.11 13.68 30.68
C GLY A 466 -25.47 14.77 29.80
N GLN A 467 -26.22 15.79 29.39
CA GLN A 467 -25.80 16.84 28.46
C GLN A 467 -25.79 18.22 29.16
N THR A 468 -25.07 19.16 28.58
CA THR A 468 -25.18 20.57 29.03
C THR A 468 -26.47 21.21 28.50
N PRO A 469 -27.01 22.26 29.14
CA PRO A 469 -28.19 22.98 28.66
C PRO A 469 -28.05 23.51 27.24
N VAL A 470 -26.85 23.93 26.82
CA VAL A 470 -26.55 24.41 25.48
C VAL A 470 -26.61 23.27 24.46
N GLU A 471 -26.06 22.10 24.80
CA GLU A 471 -26.13 20.91 23.96
C GLU A 471 -27.55 20.42 23.78
N LEU A 472 -28.32 20.37 24.85
CA LEU A 472 -29.73 19.97 24.83
C LEU A 472 -30.56 20.94 23.98
N LEU A 473 -30.42 22.26 24.16
CA LEU A 473 -31.08 23.27 23.31
C LEU A 473 -30.74 23.09 21.82
N ARG A 474 -29.45 22.89 21.50
CA ARG A 474 -28.99 22.68 20.14
C ARG A 474 -29.60 21.39 19.52
N GLN A 475 -29.66 20.32 20.29
CA GLN A 475 -30.28 19.07 19.85
C GLN A 475 -31.77 19.23 19.55
N MET A 476 -32.52 19.91 20.43
CA MET A 476 -33.95 20.17 20.24
C MET A 476 -34.21 21.05 19.00
N ARG A 477 -33.37 22.07 18.77
CA ARG A 477 -33.42 22.90 17.56
C ARG A 477 -33.20 22.08 16.28
N LEU A 478 -32.20 21.18 16.29
CA LEU A 478 -31.92 20.30 15.14
C LEU A 478 -33.02 19.27 14.92
N GLN A 479 -33.63 18.72 15.96
CA GLN A 479 -34.80 17.83 15.83
C GLN A 479 -36.01 18.57 15.21
N ARG A 480 -36.29 19.80 15.66
CA ARG A 480 -37.36 20.61 15.04
C ARG A 480 -37.04 20.96 13.58
N ALA A 481 -35.76 21.29 13.29
CA ALA A 481 -35.34 21.55 11.92
C ALA A 481 -35.52 20.33 11.02
N TYR A 482 -35.19 19.15 11.51
CA TYR A 482 -35.39 17.89 10.76
C TYR A 482 -36.88 17.70 10.40
N ALA A 483 -37.76 17.88 11.38
CA ALA A 483 -39.21 17.80 11.14
C ALA A 483 -39.68 18.84 10.13
N LEU A 484 -39.20 20.08 10.19
CA LEU A 484 -39.57 21.14 9.24
C LEU A 484 -39.02 20.88 7.82
N LEU A 485 -37.83 20.35 7.70
CA LEU A 485 -37.22 19.98 6.41
C LEU A 485 -38.00 18.89 5.69
N THR A 486 -38.59 17.94 6.43
CA THR A 486 -39.35 16.81 5.88
C THR A 486 -40.81 17.10 5.71
N SER A 487 -41.38 18.10 6.42
CA SER A 487 -42.83 18.39 6.40
C SER A 487 -43.23 19.70 5.74
N THR A 488 -42.28 20.55 5.33
CA THR A 488 -42.56 21.87 4.76
C THR A 488 -41.69 22.18 3.55
N ASN A 489 -42.15 23.14 2.73
CA ASN A 489 -41.41 23.66 1.57
C ASN A 489 -40.49 24.86 1.90
N LYS A 490 -40.30 25.19 3.18
CA LYS A 490 -39.45 26.32 3.62
C LYS A 490 -38.02 26.10 3.22
N THR A 491 -37.30 27.13 2.82
CA THR A 491 -35.87 27.04 2.47
C THR A 491 -35.04 26.65 3.70
N VAL A 492 -33.88 26.07 3.46
CA VAL A 492 -32.92 25.73 4.53
C VAL A 492 -32.55 26.95 5.37
N GLN A 493 -32.50 28.12 4.74
CA GLN A 493 -32.20 29.39 5.41
C GLN A 493 -33.35 29.83 6.32
N GLU A 494 -34.58 29.77 5.86
CA GLU A 494 -35.77 30.08 6.67
C GLU A 494 -35.89 29.16 7.87
N ILE A 495 -35.67 27.84 7.68
CA ILE A 495 -35.71 26.87 8.76
C ILE A 495 -34.62 27.15 9.78
N ALA A 496 -33.39 27.47 9.35
CA ALA A 496 -32.29 27.78 10.24
C ALA A 496 -32.65 28.93 11.19
N TYR A 497 -33.24 30.00 10.67
CA TYR A 497 -33.67 31.13 11.53
C TYR A 497 -34.89 30.80 12.39
N GLU A 498 -35.86 30.06 11.85
CA GLU A 498 -37.07 29.68 12.58
C GLU A 498 -36.76 28.79 13.79
N VAL A 499 -35.76 27.94 13.69
CA VAL A 499 -35.34 27.10 14.81
C VAL A 499 -34.27 27.76 15.72
N GLY A 500 -33.97 29.03 15.50
CA GLY A 500 -33.13 29.82 16.40
C GLY A 500 -31.62 29.72 16.16
N PHE A 501 -31.16 29.39 14.96
CA PHE A 501 -29.74 29.50 14.59
C PHE A 501 -29.44 30.90 14.06
N GLY A 502 -28.35 31.50 14.53
CA GLY A 502 -27.94 32.84 14.11
C GLY A 502 -27.44 32.93 12.67
N THR A 503 -26.95 31.82 12.09
CA THR A 503 -26.51 31.77 10.69
C THR A 503 -26.81 30.41 10.05
N PRO A 504 -27.23 30.37 8.77
CA PRO A 504 -27.50 29.12 8.04
C PRO A 504 -26.26 28.24 7.86
N GLY A 505 -25.08 28.84 7.76
CA GLY A 505 -23.81 28.10 7.64
C GLY A 505 -23.46 27.29 8.89
N TYR A 506 -23.64 27.90 10.07
CA TYR A 506 -23.43 27.20 11.35
C TYR A 506 -24.51 26.13 11.57
N PHE A 507 -25.76 26.41 11.24
CA PHE A 507 -26.84 25.42 11.24
C PHE A 507 -26.51 24.20 10.40
N SER A 508 -26.11 24.39 9.13
CA SER A 508 -25.81 23.29 8.22
C SER A 508 -24.64 22.41 8.72
N LYS A 509 -23.64 23.02 9.34
CA LYS A 509 -22.52 22.30 9.96
C LYS A 509 -22.97 21.45 11.15
N CYS A 510 -23.78 22.02 12.06
CA CYS A 510 -24.33 21.30 13.20
C CYS A 510 -25.27 20.18 12.77
N PHE A 511 -26.09 20.43 11.75
CA PHE A 511 -27.03 19.45 11.22
C PHE A 511 -26.30 18.24 10.60
N LYS A 512 -25.26 18.48 9.78
CA LYS A 512 -24.41 17.41 9.24
C LYS A 512 -23.71 16.61 10.34
N GLN A 513 -23.24 17.28 11.37
CA GLN A 513 -22.61 16.61 12.53
C GLN A 513 -23.58 15.69 13.26
N GLN A 514 -24.87 16.09 13.38
CA GLN A 514 -25.89 15.32 14.08
C GLN A 514 -26.49 14.18 13.24
N TYR A 515 -26.73 14.41 11.97
CA TYR A 515 -27.47 13.48 11.09
C TYR A 515 -26.65 12.88 9.94
N GLY A 516 -25.36 13.21 9.84
CA GLY A 516 -24.45 12.69 8.82
C GLY A 516 -24.62 13.28 7.42
N LYS A 517 -25.72 14.02 7.17
CA LYS A 517 -26.09 14.60 5.86
C LYS A 517 -26.30 16.11 6.01
N TYR A 518 -26.12 16.87 4.91
CA TYR A 518 -26.51 18.29 4.92
C TYR A 518 -28.03 18.44 4.87
N PRO A 519 -28.59 19.57 5.38
CA PRO A 519 -30.04 19.84 5.31
C PRO A 519 -30.60 19.79 3.90
N MET A 520 -29.81 20.15 2.90
CA MET A 520 -30.19 20.13 1.47
C MET A 520 -30.34 18.70 0.93
N ASP A 521 -29.48 17.79 1.38
CA ASP A 521 -29.46 16.39 0.92
C ASP A 521 -30.74 15.63 1.34
N LEU A 522 -31.37 16.05 2.43
CA LEU A 522 -32.62 15.47 2.96
C LEU A 522 -33.85 15.78 2.09
N ARG A 523 -33.77 16.78 1.20
CA ARG A 523 -34.87 17.20 0.34
C ARG A 523 -34.84 16.56 -1.04
N THR A 524 -33.74 15.97 -1.39
CA THR A 524 -33.56 15.31 -2.70
C THR A 524 -33.86 13.80 -2.65
N GLU A 525 -34.14 13.28 -1.46
CA GLU A 525 -34.68 11.94 -1.23
C GLU A 525 -36.20 12.02 -0.98
#